data_45e713c4f48d1ca6e53d542cbc23cdfd
#
_entry.id   45e713c4f48d1ca6e53d542cbc23cdfd
#
_cell.length_a   1.000
_cell.length_b   1.000
_cell.length_c   1.000
_cell.angle_alpha   90.00
_cell.angle_beta   90.00
_cell.angle_gamma   90.00
#
_symmetry.space_group_name_H-M   'P 1'
#
loop_
_entity.id
_entity.type
_entity.pdbx_description
1 polymer ?
#
loop_
_entity_poly.entity_id
_entity_poly.type
_entity_poly.pdbx_seq_one_letter_code
_entity_poly.pdbx_strand_id
1 'polypeptide(L)'
;IQSVGIGFNNIQIRNGVQAGTSYYTIHTIDNSANQKSEKITIQLTDEDCKGLETIRLAYVNTLGTWDYFNFYKKSTRKSEIKRSYYRSNYGDYSGATTSQGYTQSSVEGGKRSFATNVEEVIEANTDFLTEVEVGFMKELFTSPQVYMQVGSTTGVQFVPVCVEEKEYIKQTTANDMLKQYIIEVRKGHKTRVQGL
;
A
#
# COMPACT_ATOMS: atom_id res chain seq x y z
N ILE A 1 8.89 16.45 -23.59
CA ILE A 1 8.94 14.99 -23.48
C ILE A 1 7.51 14.51 -23.31
N GLN A 2 6.99 13.77 -24.28
CA GLN A 2 5.67 13.14 -24.14
C GLN A 2 5.88 11.77 -23.51
N SER A 3 5.28 11.56 -22.34
CA SER A 3 5.20 10.23 -21.74
C SER A 3 4.11 9.44 -22.43
N VAL A 4 4.44 8.28 -22.98
CA VAL A 4 3.48 7.34 -23.55
C VAL A 4 3.24 6.23 -22.54
N GLY A 5 2.00 6.06 -22.12
CA GLY A 5 1.63 4.92 -21.29
C GLY A 5 1.76 3.63 -22.07
N ILE A 6 2.73 2.79 -21.71
CA ILE A 6 3.01 1.50 -22.39
C ILE A 6 2.30 0.31 -21.74
N GLY A 7 1.41 0.57 -20.76
CA GLY A 7 0.59 -0.48 -20.16
C GLY A 7 -0.39 -1.08 -21.18
N PHE A 8 -0.69 -2.36 -21.00
CA PHE A 8 -1.55 -3.16 -21.87
C PHE A 8 -2.87 -2.49 -22.28
N ASN A 9 -3.53 -1.79 -21.36
CA ASN A 9 -4.78 -1.08 -21.63
C ASN A 9 -4.60 0.28 -22.32
N ASN A 10 -3.37 0.82 -22.38
CA ASN A 10 -3.08 2.13 -22.96
C ASN A 10 -2.59 2.03 -24.40
N ILE A 11 -2.20 0.84 -24.83
CA ILE A 11 -1.78 0.59 -26.21
C ILE A 11 -3.02 0.22 -27.00
N GLN A 12 -3.46 1.14 -27.87
CA GLN A 12 -4.47 0.79 -28.88
C GLN A 12 -3.82 -0.14 -29.91
N ILE A 13 -3.91 -1.43 -29.64
CA ILE A 13 -3.49 -2.44 -30.59
C ILE A 13 -4.61 -2.59 -31.62
N ARG A 14 -4.30 -2.32 -32.89
CA ARG A 14 -5.28 -2.34 -33.98
C ARG A 14 -6.08 -3.64 -34.09
N ASN A 15 -5.58 -4.77 -33.58
CA ASN A 15 -6.20 -6.08 -33.66
C ASN A 15 -6.57 -6.72 -32.35
N GLY A 16 -6.52 -5.98 -31.23
CA GLY A 16 -6.76 -6.53 -29.90
C GLY A 16 -5.66 -7.52 -29.46
N VAL A 17 -5.47 -7.64 -28.17
CA VAL A 17 -4.58 -8.68 -27.65
C VAL A 17 -5.40 -9.96 -27.52
N GLN A 18 -4.94 -11.02 -28.13
CA GLN A 18 -5.61 -12.31 -28.04
C GLN A 18 -5.45 -12.91 -26.65
N ALA A 19 -6.50 -13.58 -26.17
CA ALA A 19 -6.41 -14.37 -24.96
C ALA A 19 -5.28 -15.42 -25.08
N GLY A 20 -4.41 -15.49 -24.06
CA GLY A 20 -3.25 -16.36 -24.08
C GLY A 20 -1.94 -15.70 -24.54
N THR A 21 -1.95 -14.39 -24.81
CA THR A 21 -0.72 -13.64 -25.07
C THR A 21 0.16 -13.64 -23.82
N SER A 22 1.36 -14.20 -23.92
CA SER A 22 2.33 -14.25 -22.81
C SER A 22 3.34 -13.11 -22.82
N TYR A 23 3.50 -12.43 -23.93
CA TYR A 23 4.40 -11.27 -24.04
C TYR A 23 4.00 -10.36 -25.19
N TYR A 24 4.44 -9.09 -25.15
CA TYR A 24 4.36 -8.17 -26.29
C TYR A 24 5.64 -7.34 -26.37
N THR A 25 5.93 -6.83 -27.57
CA THR A 25 7.12 -6.03 -27.84
C THR A 25 6.75 -4.62 -28.26
N ILE A 26 7.50 -3.65 -27.81
CA ILE A 26 7.36 -2.26 -28.17
C ILE A 26 8.65 -1.79 -28.82
N HIS A 27 8.53 -1.12 -29.96
CA HIS A 27 9.63 -0.46 -30.66
C HIS A 27 9.10 0.67 -31.53
N THR A 28 9.94 1.62 -31.87
CA THR A 28 9.57 2.69 -32.82
C THR A 28 9.91 2.29 -34.23
N ILE A 29 9.03 2.66 -35.15
CA ILE A 29 9.20 2.47 -36.58
C ILE A 29 9.13 3.82 -37.30
N ASP A 30 9.82 3.94 -38.45
CA ASP A 30 9.68 5.10 -39.34
C ASP A 30 8.43 4.93 -40.27
N ASN A 31 8.19 5.94 -41.10
CA ASN A 31 7.07 5.93 -42.03
C ASN A 31 7.17 4.79 -43.11
N SER A 32 8.34 4.21 -43.24
CA SER A 32 8.61 3.06 -44.15
C SER A 32 8.59 1.72 -43.41
N ALA A 33 8.08 1.68 -42.19
CA ALA A 33 7.99 0.52 -41.30
C ALA A 33 9.35 -0.10 -40.89
N ASN A 34 10.46 0.65 -41.02
CA ASN A 34 11.75 0.20 -40.54
C ASN A 34 11.87 0.48 -39.02
N GLN A 35 12.42 -0.48 -38.29
CA GLN A 35 12.67 -0.35 -36.85
C GLN A 35 13.77 0.68 -36.61
N LYS A 36 13.51 1.63 -35.66
CA LYS A 36 14.41 2.73 -35.28
C LYS A 36 14.87 2.67 -33.82
N SER A 37 14.22 1.89 -32.98
CA SER A 37 14.67 1.69 -31.59
C SER A 37 14.89 0.21 -31.30
N GLU A 38 15.53 -0.07 -30.17
CA GLU A 38 15.56 -1.41 -29.62
C GLU A 38 14.14 -1.92 -29.33
N LYS A 39 13.97 -3.23 -29.40
CA LYS A 39 12.74 -3.90 -29.00
C LYS A 39 12.73 -4.09 -27.49
N ILE A 40 11.76 -3.48 -26.83
CA ILE A 40 11.48 -3.74 -25.41
C ILE A 40 10.43 -4.85 -25.38
N THR A 41 10.80 -5.99 -24.79
CA THR A 41 9.87 -7.11 -24.61
C THR A 41 9.28 -7.04 -23.20
N ILE A 42 7.95 -7.00 -23.12
CA ILE A 42 7.20 -7.01 -21.86
C ILE A 42 6.54 -8.36 -21.75
N GLN A 43 6.91 -9.12 -20.73
CA GLN A 43 6.31 -10.40 -20.42
C GLN A 43 5.08 -10.18 -19.53
N LEU A 44 3.98 -10.83 -19.91
CA LEU A 44 2.78 -10.88 -19.09
C LEU A 44 2.86 -12.14 -18.24
N THR A 45 2.96 -11.96 -16.95
CA THR A 45 2.91 -13.06 -15.99
C THR A 45 1.52 -13.08 -15.39
N ASP A 46 0.81 -14.17 -15.61
CA ASP A 46 -0.44 -14.43 -14.89
C ASP A 46 -0.07 -15.14 -13.58
N GLU A 47 0.21 -14.36 -12.58
CA GLU A 47 0.54 -14.90 -11.28
C GLU A 47 -0.75 -15.26 -10.55
N ASP A 48 -1.03 -16.57 -10.51
CA ASP A 48 -2.08 -17.10 -9.68
C ASP A 48 -1.71 -16.92 -8.20
N CYS A 49 -2.32 -15.94 -7.58
CA CYS A 49 -2.12 -15.65 -6.15
C CYS A 49 -2.68 -16.75 -5.24
N LYS A 50 -3.20 -17.85 -5.78
CA LYS A 50 -3.77 -19.00 -5.03
C LYS A 50 -4.74 -18.57 -3.91
N GLY A 51 -5.54 -17.55 -4.18
CA GLY A 51 -6.49 -16.99 -3.21
C GLY A 51 -5.88 -16.00 -2.21
N LEU A 52 -4.61 -15.64 -2.33
CA LEU A 52 -4.01 -14.57 -1.54
C LEU A 52 -4.33 -13.20 -2.17
N GLU A 53 -4.39 -12.17 -1.32
CA GLU A 53 -4.61 -10.80 -1.78
C GLU A 53 -3.33 -10.23 -2.41
N THR A 54 -3.43 -9.74 -3.64
CA THR A 54 -2.34 -8.99 -4.27
C THR A 54 -2.37 -7.54 -3.80
N ILE A 55 -1.26 -7.08 -3.22
CA ILE A 55 -1.05 -5.69 -2.86
C ILE A 55 -0.18 -5.05 -3.94
N ARG A 56 -0.75 -4.10 -4.67
CA ARG A 56 -0.03 -3.37 -5.72
C ARG A 56 0.30 -1.98 -5.23
N LEU A 57 1.59 -1.65 -5.24
CA LEU A 57 2.09 -0.33 -4.95
C LEU A 57 2.53 0.36 -6.23
N ALA A 58 2.18 1.64 -6.35
CA ALA A 58 2.68 2.56 -7.35
C ALA A 58 3.62 3.55 -6.67
N TYR A 59 4.79 3.79 -7.23
CA TYR A 59 5.79 4.69 -6.66
C TYR A 59 6.49 5.48 -7.74
N VAL A 60 7.04 6.63 -7.37
CA VAL A 60 7.82 7.46 -8.28
C VAL A 60 9.27 6.96 -8.28
N ASN A 61 9.75 6.54 -9.44
CA ASN A 61 11.12 6.08 -9.63
C ASN A 61 12.12 7.24 -9.71
N THR A 62 13.41 6.92 -9.78
CA THR A 62 14.50 7.90 -9.86
C THR A 62 14.47 8.76 -11.12
N LEU A 63 13.77 8.34 -12.17
CA LEU A 63 13.57 9.08 -13.41
C LEU A 63 12.34 10.02 -13.37
N GLY A 64 11.58 10.03 -12.27
CA GLY A 64 10.37 10.81 -12.09
C GLY A 64 9.14 10.22 -12.79
N THR A 65 9.16 8.96 -13.17
CA THR A 65 8.02 8.23 -13.75
C THR A 65 7.40 7.29 -12.71
N TRP A 66 6.18 6.83 -12.99
CA TRP A 66 5.48 5.91 -12.12
C TRP A 66 5.84 4.48 -12.47
N ASP A 67 6.33 3.75 -11.47
CA ASP A 67 6.54 2.31 -11.52
C ASP A 67 5.60 1.60 -10.56
N TYR A 68 5.42 0.30 -10.79
CA TYR A 68 4.50 -0.53 -10.05
C TYR A 68 5.20 -1.79 -9.56
N PHE A 69 4.90 -2.17 -8.33
CA PHE A 69 5.36 -3.44 -7.77
C PHE A 69 4.19 -4.21 -7.15
N ASN A 70 4.11 -5.51 -7.41
CA ASN A 70 3.05 -6.39 -6.92
C ASN A 70 3.61 -7.31 -5.84
N PHE A 71 2.98 -7.27 -4.67
CA PHE A 71 3.20 -8.22 -3.58
C PHE A 71 2.08 -9.24 -3.63
N TYR A 72 2.37 -10.44 -4.08
CA TYR A 72 1.39 -11.50 -4.28
C TYR A 72 1.53 -12.66 -3.30
N LYS A 73 2.47 -12.58 -2.38
CA LYS A 73 2.60 -13.53 -1.27
C LYS A 73 1.74 -13.12 -0.07
N LYS A 74 1.79 -13.92 0.97
CA LYS A 74 1.01 -13.70 2.19
C LYS A 74 1.19 -12.27 2.69
N SER A 75 0.09 -11.55 2.85
CA SER A 75 0.03 -10.26 3.52
C SER A 75 -0.69 -10.38 4.86
N THR A 76 -0.35 -9.50 5.80
CA THR A 76 -1.00 -9.42 7.10
C THR A 76 -1.50 -8.00 7.31
N ARG A 77 -2.80 -7.85 7.58
CA ARG A 77 -3.39 -6.54 7.93
C ARG A 77 -3.52 -6.42 9.43
N LYS A 78 -2.96 -5.37 9.99
CA LYS A 78 -3.01 -5.03 11.41
C LYS A 78 -3.75 -3.71 11.58
N SER A 79 -4.56 -3.60 12.63
CA SER A 79 -5.17 -2.33 13.02
C SER A 79 -4.58 -1.90 14.36
N GLU A 80 -3.81 -0.84 14.34
CA GLU A 80 -3.29 -0.21 15.55
C GLU A 80 -4.33 0.76 16.13
N ILE A 81 -4.78 0.46 17.35
CA ILE A 81 -5.83 1.23 18.01
C ILE A 81 -5.23 2.02 19.15
N LYS A 82 -5.20 3.34 19.03
CA LYS A 82 -4.76 4.28 20.08
C LYS A 82 -5.96 4.95 20.69
N ARG A 83 -6.16 4.76 22.03
CA ARG A 83 -7.27 5.36 22.76
C ARG A 83 -6.75 6.42 23.72
N SER A 84 -7.41 7.57 23.72
CA SER A 84 -7.23 8.60 24.72
C SER A 84 -8.33 8.50 25.76
N TYR A 85 -7.96 8.65 27.04
CA TYR A 85 -8.87 8.44 28.14
C TYR A 85 -8.99 9.70 28.97
N TYR A 86 -10.16 9.89 29.55
CA TYR A 86 -10.38 10.86 30.62
C TYR A 86 -10.99 10.17 31.81
N ARG A 87 -10.87 10.81 32.99
CA ARG A 87 -11.49 10.34 34.21
C ARG A 87 -12.74 11.18 34.47
N SER A 88 -13.89 10.55 34.53
CA SER A 88 -15.15 11.19 34.88
C SER A 88 -15.33 11.10 36.41
N ASN A 89 -16.02 12.06 37.03
CA ASN A 89 -16.30 12.05 38.43
C ASN A 89 -17.18 10.86 38.82
N TYR A 90 -16.95 10.34 40.04
CA TYR A 90 -17.69 9.20 40.58
C TYR A 90 -19.02 9.57 41.22
N GLY A 91 -19.37 10.84 41.30
CA GLY A 91 -20.58 11.27 41.91
C GLY A 91 -20.91 12.71 41.59
N ASP A 92 -22.07 13.09 41.99
CA ASP A 92 -22.63 14.42 41.77
C ASP A 92 -23.05 15.04 43.10
N TYR A 93 -23.03 16.38 43.18
CA TYR A 93 -23.61 17.13 44.26
C TYR A 93 -25.11 17.28 43.98
N SER A 94 -25.91 16.46 44.62
CA SER A 94 -27.36 16.60 44.57
C SER A 94 -27.87 17.11 45.91
N GLY A 95 -28.52 18.26 45.89
CA GLY A 95 -29.14 18.75 47.09
C GLY A 95 -29.90 20.04 46.90
N ALA A 96 -31.11 20.09 47.45
CA ALA A 96 -31.78 21.35 47.72
C ALA A 96 -30.98 22.16 48.74
N THR A 97 -31.12 23.46 48.71
CA THR A 97 -30.35 24.51 49.42
C THR A 97 -30.06 24.31 50.93
N THR A 98 -30.60 23.28 51.54
CA THR A 98 -30.41 23.00 52.99
C THR A 98 -29.64 21.73 53.35
N SER A 99 -29.38 20.85 52.35
CA SER A 99 -28.59 19.61 52.54
C SER A 99 -27.85 19.25 51.28
N GLN A 100 -26.68 19.85 51.09
CA GLN A 100 -25.80 19.45 50.00
C GLN A 100 -25.05 18.18 50.42
N GLY A 101 -25.36 17.09 49.73
CA GLY A 101 -24.67 15.83 49.92
C GLY A 101 -23.98 15.39 48.61
N TYR A 102 -22.74 14.96 48.76
CA TYR A 102 -22.07 14.25 47.66
C TYR A 102 -22.55 12.81 47.62
N THR A 103 -23.16 12.43 46.49
CA THR A 103 -23.60 11.07 46.32
C THR A 103 -22.67 10.37 45.29
N GLN A 104 -21.98 9.36 45.77
CA GLN A 104 -21.12 8.56 44.94
C GLN A 104 -21.95 7.49 44.21
N SER A 105 -21.88 7.49 42.86
CA SER A 105 -22.50 6.44 42.04
C SER A 105 -21.46 5.41 41.64
N SER A 106 -21.72 4.14 41.92
CA SER A 106 -20.88 3.05 41.47
C SER A 106 -21.03 2.75 39.96
N VAL A 107 -22.07 3.30 39.34
CA VAL A 107 -22.39 3.11 37.91
C VAL A 107 -21.78 4.22 37.05
N GLU A 108 -21.62 5.40 37.60
CA GLU A 108 -21.08 6.57 36.92
C GLU A 108 -19.64 6.83 37.36
N GLY A 109 -18.88 7.41 36.45
CA GLY A 109 -17.48 7.76 36.78
C GLY A 109 -16.46 6.77 36.22
N GLY A 110 -15.20 6.96 36.63
CA GLY A 110 -14.08 6.14 36.23
C GLY A 110 -13.43 6.56 34.93
N LYS A 111 -12.66 5.63 34.37
CA LYS A 111 -11.89 5.85 33.15
C LYS A 111 -12.77 5.61 31.92
N ARG A 112 -12.96 6.66 31.12
CA ARG A 112 -13.72 6.60 29.86
C ARG A 112 -12.86 7.01 28.69
N SER A 113 -13.08 6.38 27.52
CA SER A 113 -12.42 6.75 26.27
C SER A 113 -13.16 7.93 25.64
N PHE A 114 -12.45 9.01 25.27
CA PHE A 114 -13.04 10.14 24.56
C PHE A 114 -12.60 10.21 23.09
N ALA A 115 -11.50 9.56 22.73
CA ALA A 115 -11.04 9.49 21.35
C ALA A 115 -10.39 8.14 21.08
N THR A 116 -10.70 7.58 19.93
CA THR A 116 -10.08 6.36 19.40
C THR A 116 -9.58 6.64 18.01
N ASN A 117 -8.27 6.51 17.81
CA ASN A 117 -7.63 6.59 16.51
C ASN A 117 -7.26 5.18 16.07
N VAL A 118 -7.57 4.87 14.82
CA VAL A 118 -7.26 3.57 14.21
C VAL A 118 -6.36 3.82 13.01
N GLU A 119 -5.20 3.17 13.00
CA GLU A 119 -4.28 3.16 11.87
C GLU A 119 -4.23 1.75 11.30
N GLU A 120 -4.39 1.61 10.00
CA GLU A 120 -4.26 0.33 9.32
C GLU A 120 -2.84 0.18 8.80
N VAL A 121 -2.21 -0.92 9.20
CA VAL A 121 -0.86 -1.30 8.82
C VAL A 121 -0.93 -2.61 8.05
N ILE A 122 -0.25 -2.67 6.93
CA ILE A 122 -0.21 -3.83 6.06
C ILE A 122 1.22 -4.31 5.96
N GLU A 123 1.49 -5.54 6.38
CA GLU A 123 2.74 -6.23 6.09
C GLU A 123 2.58 -6.98 4.77
N ALA A 124 3.40 -6.66 3.80
CA ALA A 124 3.41 -7.31 2.50
C ALA A 124 4.75 -8.02 2.27
N ASN A 125 4.67 -9.26 1.77
CA ASN A 125 5.85 -10.08 1.49
C ASN A 125 6.08 -10.16 -0.01
N THR A 126 7.37 -10.02 -0.40
CA THR A 126 7.79 -10.36 -1.76
C THR A 126 7.96 -11.87 -1.90
N ASP A 127 8.01 -12.35 -3.13
CA ASP A 127 8.63 -13.63 -3.42
C ASP A 127 10.16 -13.50 -3.37
N PHE A 128 10.84 -14.57 -3.70
CA PHE A 128 12.27 -14.52 -3.93
C PHE A 128 12.56 -13.65 -5.16
N LEU A 129 13.33 -12.60 -4.93
CA LEU A 129 13.69 -11.62 -5.95
C LEU A 129 15.10 -11.88 -6.46
N THR A 130 15.29 -11.68 -7.75
CA THR A 130 16.60 -11.66 -8.38
C THR A 130 17.35 -10.36 -8.04
N GLU A 131 18.66 -10.30 -8.29
CA GLU A 131 19.45 -9.11 -8.01
C GLU A 131 18.97 -7.86 -8.78
N VAL A 132 18.44 -8.04 -9.97
CA VAL A 132 17.86 -6.95 -10.77
C VAL A 132 16.58 -6.42 -10.13
N GLU A 133 15.70 -7.31 -9.68
CA GLU A 133 14.44 -6.94 -9.03
C GLU A 133 14.65 -6.26 -7.67
N VAL A 134 15.72 -6.61 -6.98
CA VAL A 134 16.14 -5.93 -5.74
C VAL A 134 16.43 -4.43 -5.98
N GLY A 135 16.89 -4.07 -7.19
CA GLY A 135 17.04 -2.67 -7.58
C GLY A 135 15.73 -1.88 -7.52
N PHE A 136 14.63 -2.46 -7.98
CA PHE A 136 13.29 -1.85 -7.92
C PHE A 136 12.80 -1.68 -6.49
N MET A 137 13.10 -2.62 -5.60
CA MET A 137 12.78 -2.48 -4.17
C MET A 137 13.50 -1.30 -3.54
N LYS A 138 14.76 -1.07 -3.89
CA LYS A 138 15.50 0.11 -3.42
C LYS A 138 14.82 1.40 -3.86
N GLU A 139 14.37 1.50 -5.10
CA GLU A 139 13.66 2.67 -5.62
C GLU A 139 12.32 2.87 -4.90
N LEU A 140 11.57 1.80 -4.62
CA LEU A 140 10.35 1.86 -3.83
C LEU A 140 10.59 2.44 -2.43
N PHE A 141 11.63 1.95 -1.72
CA PHE A 141 11.95 2.44 -0.36
C PHE A 141 12.41 3.90 -0.33
N THR A 142 13.07 4.36 -1.38
CA THR A 142 13.56 5.73 -1.46
C THR A 142 12.58 6.69 -2.13
N SER A 143 11.44 6.17 -2.62
CA SER A 143 10.44 6.99 -3.31
C SER A 143 9.77 7.99 -2.38
N PRO A 144 9.66 9.26 -2.78
CA PRO A 144 8.99 10.28 -1.99
C PRO A 144 7.46 10.13 -2.00
N GLN A 145 6.91 9.39 -2.97
CA GLN A 145 5.47 9.22 -3.13
C GLN A 145 5.15 7.77 -3.45
N VAL A 146 4.38 7.15 -2.58
CA VAL A 146 3.90 5.78 -2.75
C VAL A 146 2.39 5.74 -2.59
N TYR A 147 1.74 5.02 -3.48
CA TYR A 147 0.29 4.80 -3.46
C TYR A 147 -0.01 3.31 -3.52
N MET A 148 -1.02 2.91 -2.82
CA MET A 148 -1.55 1.55 -2.89
C MET A 148 -2.79 1.52 -3.78
N GLN A 149 -2.81 0.58 -4.72
CA GLN A 149 -3.99 0.33 -5.53
C GLN A 149 -5.03 -0.42 -4.69
N VAL A 150 -6.23 0.17 -4.61
CA VAL A 150 -7.40 -0.47 -4.00
C VAL A 150 -8.37 -0.83 -5.10
N GLY A 151 -8.64 -2.12 -5.25
CA GLY A 151 -9.60 -2.62 -6.24
C GLY A 151 -11.02 -2.28 -5.84
N SER A 152 -11.78 -1.72 -6.79
CA SER A 152 -13.22 -1.64 -6.75
C SER A 152 -13.76 -2.22 -8.06
N THR A 153 -14.90 -2.87 -8.00
CA THR A 153 -15.63 -3.35 -9.20
C THR A 153 -16.03 -2.21 -10.15
N THR A 154 -15.98 -0.97 -9.67
CA THR A 154 -16.35 0.24 -10.43
C THR A 154 -15.16 1.07 -10.88
N GLY A 155 -13.92 0.70 -10.50
CA GLY A 155 -12.72 1.42 -10.91
C GLY A 155 -11.52 1.18 -10.01
N VAL A 156 -10.36 1.55 -10.51
CA VAL A 156 -9.09 1.48 -9.79
C VAL A 156 -8.91 2.79 -9.02
N GLN A 157 -8.72 2.69 -7.70
CA GLN A 157 -8.40 3.83 -6.85
C GLN A 157 -6.99 3.68 -6.29
N PHE A 158 -6.30 4.80 -6.15
CA PHE A 158 -4.98 4.88 -5.53
C PHE A 158 -5.08 5.62 -4.21
N VAL A 159 -4.67 4.98 -3.13
CA VAL A 159 -4.67 5.55 -1.79
C VAL A 159 -3.23 5.85 -1.39
N PRO A 160 -2.92 7.06 -0.92
CA PRO A 160 -1.58 7.39 -0.46
C PRO A 160 -1.20 6.54 0.75
N VAL A 161 0.02 6.03 0.73
CA VAL A 161 0.57 5.18 1.79
C VAL A 161 1.99 5.62 2.14
N CYS A 162 2.40 5.32 3.37
CA CYS A 162 3.76 5.51 3.83
C CYS A 162 4.41 4.14 3.98
N VAL A 163 5.59 3.98 3.41
CA VAL A 163 6.45 2.81 3.64
C VAL A 163 7.32 3.13 4.85
N GLU A 164 7.27 2.30 5.89
CA GLU A 164 7.94 2.58 7.17
C GLU A 164 9.31 1.93 7.33
N GLU A 165 9.84 1.33 6.26
CA GLU A 165 11.17 0.74 6.30
C GLU A 165 12.24 1.81 6.53
N LYS A 166 12.96 1.67 7.63
CA LYS A 166 14.04 2.59 8.00
C LYS A 166 15.38 2.19 7.39
N GLU A 167 15.54 0.93 7.05
CA GLU A 167 16.80 0.39 6.55
C GLU A 167 16.57 -0.54 5.36
N TYR A 168 17.29 -0.30 4.30
CA TYR A 168 17.41 -1.21 3.17
C TYR A 168 18.67 -2.05 3.34
N ILE A 169 18.52 -3.33 3.64
CA ILE A 169 19.63 -4.26 3.82
C ILE A 169 19.86 -5.03 2.53
N LYS A 170 20.96 -4.74 1.84
CA LYS A 170 21.41 -5.56 0.73
C LYS A 170 22.27 -6.69 1.25
N GLN A 171 21.72 -7.90 1.34
CA GLN A 171 22.50 -9.09 1.67
C GLN A 171 23.20 -9.61 0.42
N THR A 172 24.50 -9.80 0.48
CA THR A 172 25.27 -10.49 -0.55
C THR A 172 25.64 -11.86 -0.02
N THR A 173 25.00 -12.90 -0.55
CA THR A 173 25.33 -14.30 -0.25
C THR A 173 25.96 -14.94 -1.47
N ALA A 174 27.05 -15.67 -1.28
CA ALA A 174 27.79 -16.27 -2.38
C ALA A 174 27.06 -17.44 -3.06
N ASN A 175 26.14 -18.09 -2.37
CA ASN A 175 25.46 -19.31 -2.84
C ASN A 175 23.96 -19.12 -3.08
N ASP A 176 23.35 -18.04 -2.60
CA ASP A 176 21.91 -17.82 -2.72
C ASP A 176 21.64 -16.44 -3.30
N MET A 177 21.26 -16.41 -4.59
CA MET A 177 21.00 -15.17 -5.31
C MET A 177 19.56 -14.66 -5.08
N LEU A 178 18.74 -15.41 -4.33
CA LEU A 178 17.34 -15.12 -4.11
C LEU A 178 17.15 -14.40 -2.77
N LYS A 179 16.47 -13.28 -2.80
CA LYS A 179 16.22 -12.42 -1.63
C LYS A 179 14.74 -12.20 -1.44
N GLN A 180 14.28 -12.26 -0.22
CA GLN A 180 12.89 -11.99 0.16
C GLN A 180 12.85 -10.75 1.04
N TYR A 181 11.88 -9.87 0.79
CA TYR A 181 11.64 -8.68 1.59
C TYR A 181 10.23 -8.70 2.18
N ILE A 182 10.14 -8.19 3.38
CA ILE A 182 8.88 -7.91 4.06
C ILE A 182 8.83 -6.40 4.22
N ILE A 183 7.76 -5.77 3.77
CA ILE A 183 7.58 -4.34 3.90
C ILE A 183 6.36 -4.02 4.75
N GLU A 184 6.47 -2.97 5.53
CA GLU A 184 5.37 -2.43 6.33
C GLU A 184 4.84 -1.16 5.67
N VAL A 185 3.56 -1.19 5.32
CA VAL A 185 2.88 -0.09 4.62
C VAL A 185 1.76 0.44 5.49
N ARG A 186 1.76 1.74 5.78
CA ARG A 186 0.70 2.42 6.52
C ARG A 186 -0.16 3.26 5.60
N LYS A 187 -1.47 3.18 5.77
CA LYS A 187 -2.38 4.09 5.06
C LYS A 187 -2.20 5.51 5.58
N GLY A 188 -2.13 6.48 4.66
CA GLY A 188 -1.98 7.89 5.01
C GLY A 188 -3.19 8.48 5.77
N HIS A 189 -4.34 7.83 5.71
CA HIS A 189 -5.54 8.27 6.40
C HIS A 189 -5.74 7.52 7.71
N LYS A 190 -5.88 8.28 8.80
CA LYS A 190 -6.28 7.76 10.12
C LYS A 190 -7.79 7.84 10.24
N THR A 191 -8.41 6.76 10.64
CA THR A 191 -9.82 6.76 10.97
C THR A 191 -9.98 7.17 12.43
N ARG A 192 -10.61 8.33 12.65
CA ARG A 192 -10.99 8.77 13.98
C ARG A 192 -12.43 8.35 14.26
N VAL A 193 -12.60 7.51 15.25
CA VAL A 193 -13.92 7.20 15.78
C VAL A 193 -14.19 8.19 16.91
N GLN A 194 -15.14 9.10 16.70
CA GLN A 194 -15.65 9.91 17.79
C GLN A 194 -16.55 9.01 18.66
N GLY A 195 -16.16 8.82 19.92
CA GLY A 195 -17.07 8.31 20.90
C GLY A 195 -18.19 9.34 21.14
N LEU A 196 -19.40 8.86 21.15
CA LEU A 196 -20.57 9.61 21.62
C LEU A 196 -20.46 9.83 23.13
#